data_b35fe0a11379901c2be627ff949e3e26
#
_entry.id   b35fe0a11379901c2be627ff949e3e26
#
_cell.length_a   1.000
_cell.length_b   1.000
_cell.length_c   1.000
_cell.angle_alpha   90.00
_cell.angle_beta   90.00
_cell.angle_gamma   90.00
#
_symmetry.space_group_name_H-M   'P 1'
#
loop_
_entity.id
_entity.type
_entity.pdbx_description
1 polymer ?
#
loop_
_entity_poly.entity_id
_entity_poly.type
_entity_poly.pdbx_seq_one_letter_code
_entity_poly.pdbx_strand_id
1 'polypeptide(L)'
;DVVGDTTAMSQPHEIDYTLTFSFAKDVSFKDLKQTGQVKLSYADQFQIDEYGNYKLITIVDNGRFLLIPKGVPVPADVPEDVTVLQQPLNHVYLVSSAVMDLICQTGGLSHVAYTALKEDDWYVQQAKDAIADGSLVYAGKYSAPDYEQLLQGGCTFAIENTMVTHNPEVKEKLEELGIRVMVERSSYEKHPLGRLEWIKLFGILFGKQQQADDYFNKQVKRVKPIMEKKSTGKKVAFFAVSSDGTITVRKPNDYVSAMIGLAGGIYSLGNYTDEEKNALSTMKMQMEDFYSAEIDADVLIYNG
;
A
#
# COMPACT_ATOMS: atom_id res chain seq x y z
N ASP A 1 -40.75 -38.98 -68.18
CA ASP A 1 -41.00 -37.60 -67.94
C ASP A 1 -40.61 -37.31 -66.48
N VAL A 2 -39.42 -36.72 -66.30
CA VAL A 2 -38.92 -36.32 -64.99
C VAL A 2 -38.82 -34.79 -65.03
N VAL A 3 -39.64 -34.13 -64.25
CA VAL A 3 -39.63 -32.69 -64.09
C VAL A 3 -38.52 -32.36 -63.09
N GLY A 4 -37.51 -31.60 -63.53
CA GLY A 4 -36.45 -31.09 -62.67
C GLY A 4 -36.93 -29.94 -61.83
N ASP A 5 -36.70 -30.07 -60.53
CA ASP A 5 -36.91 -28.98 -59.56
C ASP A 5 -35.66 -28.10 -59.49
N THR A 6 -35.82 -26.87 -59.88
CA THR A 6 -34.73 -25.85 -59.80
C THR A 6 -34.80 -25.19 -58.44
N THR A 7 -34.02 -25.68 -57.50
CA THR A 7 -33.81 -25.02 -56.23
C THR A 7 -33.08 -23.68 -56.41
N ALA A 8 -33.79 -22.61 -56.02
CA ALA A 8 -33.25 -21.24 -56.01
C ALA A 8 -32.09 -21.13 -55.03
N MET A 9 -30.93 -20.79 -55.49
CA MET A 9 -29.77 -20.44 -54.67
C MET A 9 -30.10 -19.15 -53.92
N SER A 10 -30.16 -19.24 -52.58
CA SER A 10 -30.26 -18.08 -51.70
C SER A 10 -28.98 -17.25 -51.81
N GLN A 11 -29.13 -15.96 -52.05
CA GLN A 11 -28.03 -15.00 -52.07
C GLN A 11 -27.37 -14.95 -50.69
N PRO A 12 -26.04 -14.78 -50.61
CA PRO A 12 -25.36 -14.61 -49.33
C PRO A 12 -25.78 -13.26 -48.72
N HIS A 13 -26.22 -13.28 -47.47
CA HIS A 13 -26.40 -12.09 -46.68
C HIS A 13 -25.07 -11.36 -46.54
N GLU A 14 -24.96 -10.17 -47.09
CA GLU A 14 -23.89 -9.23 -46.79
C GLU A 14 -23.95 -8.90 -45.31
N ILE A 15 -22.96 -9.40 -44.52
CA ILE A 15 -22.75 -9.00 -43.14
C ILE A 15 -22.13 -7.61 -43.19
N ASP A 16 -22.92 -6.62 -42.79
CA ASP A 16 -22.43 -5.22 -42.66
C ASP A 16 -21.44 -5.15 -41.47
N TYR A 17 -20.15 -5.12 -41.80
CA TYR A 17 -19.03 -4.93 -40.89
C TYR A 17 -18.75 -3.45 -40.58
N THR A 18 -19.71 -2.57 -40.66
CA THR A 18 -19.56 -1.21 -40.13
C THR A 18 -19.53 -1.26 -38.60
N LEU A 19 -18.40 -1.70 -38.08
CA LEU A 19 -18.02 -1.39 -36.72
C LEU A 19 -17.85 0.14 -36.63
N THR A 20 -18.90 0.81 -36.21
CA THR A 20 -18.81 2.19 -35.75
C THR A 20 -17.98 2.18 -34.48
N PHE A 21 -16.66 2.32 -34.63
CA PHE A 21 -15.82 2.75 -33.51
C PHE A 21 -16.29 4.17 -33.17
N SER A 22 -17.15 4.28 -32.18
CA SER A 22 -17.34 5.52 -31.46
C SER A 22 -15.99 5.79 -30.77
N PHE A 23 -15.16 6.61 -31.41
CA PHE A 23 -14.01 7.19 -30.74
C PHE A 23 -14.56 7.94 -29.55
N ALA A 24 -14.28 7.41 -28.33
CA ALA A 24 -14.57 8.13 -27.13
C ALA A 24 -13.91 9.51 -27.28
N LYS A 25 -14.68 10.57 -27.04
CA LYS A 25 -14.21 11.95 -27.09
C LYS A 25 -12.90 11.99 -26.31
N ASP A 26 -11.80 12.44 -26.93
CA ASP A 26 -10.51 12.51 -26.28
C ASP A 26 -10.66 13.27 -24.96
N VAL A 27 -10.51 12.57 -23.83
CA VAL A 27 -10.59 13.18 -22.50
C VAL A 27 -9.23 13.81 -22.21
N SER A 28 -9.21 15.12 -21.97
CA SER A 28 -8.01 15.82 -21.55
C SER A 28 -7.89 15.81 -20.04
N PHE A 29 -6.70 15.56 -19.52
CA PHE A 29 -6.44 15.61 -18.07
C PHE A 29 -6.75 17.00 -17.48
N LYS A 30 -6.48 18.08 -18.24
CA LYS A 30 -6.76 19.46 -17.82
C LYS A 30 -8.24 19.76 -17.66
N ASP A 31 -9.09 19.03 -18.37
CA ASP A 31 -10.55 19.23 -18.33
C ASP A 31 -11.23 18.39 -17.25
N LEU A 32 -10.49 17.53 -16.55
CA LEU A 32 -11.01 16.75 -15.44
C LEU A 32 -11.41 17.68 -14.28
N LYS A 33 -12.65 17.54 -13.83
CA LYS A 33 -13.18 18.29 -12.69
C LYS A 33 -13.24 17.38 -11.47
N GLN A 34 -12.72 17.86 -10.37
CA GLN A 34 -12.82 17.12 -9.11
C GLN A 34 -14.28 16.98 -8.69
N THR A 35 -14.70 15.76 -8.47
CA THR A 35 -16.07 15.39 -8.09
C THR A 35 -16.17 14.99 -6.63
N GLY A 36 -15.04 14.68 -5.98
CA GLY A 36 -14.99 14.26 -4.60
C GLY A 36 -13.57 14.02 -4.11
N GLN A 37 -13.49 13.50 -2.91
CA GLN A 37 -12.26 13.06 -2.27
C GLN A 37 -12.58 11.90 -1.33
N VAL A 38 -11.74 10.88 -1.30
CA VAL A 38 -11.86 9.79 -0.34
C VAL A 38 -11.60 10.34 1.06
N LYS A 39 -12.57 10.16 1.94
CA LYS A 39 -12.46 10.65 3.32
C LYS A 39 -11.49 9.77 4.12
N LEU A 40 -10.43 10.40 4.61
CA LEU A 40 -9.50 9.84 5.58
C LEU A 40 -9.72 10.49 6.95
N SER A 41 -9.65 9.69 8.00
CA SER A 41 -9.90 10.14 9.37
C SER A 41 -8.63 10.21 10.22
N TYR A 42 -7.62 9.42 9.86
CA TYR A 42 -6.39 9.24 10.65
C TYR A 42 -5.12 9.30 9.81
N ALA A 43 -5.17 8.84 8.53
CA ALA A 43 -4.03 8.86 7.65
C ALA A 43 -3.76 10.26 7.11
N ASP A 44 -2.47 10.64 7.06
CA ASP A 44 -2.01 11.92 6.53
C ASP A 44 -0.89 11.79 5.48
N GLN A 45 -0.46 10.54 5.18
CA GLN A 45 0.63 10.29 4.25
C GLN A 45 0.17 10.01 2.82
N PHE A 46 -1.14 9.99 2.56
CA PHE A 46 -1.71 9.91 1.21
C PHE A 46 -3.04 10.65 1.12
N GLN A 47 -3.44 10.95 -0.11
CA GLN A 47 -4.72 11.56 -0.45
C GLN A 47 -5.24 10.93 -1.74
N ILE A 48 -6.56 10.84 -1.90
CA ILE A 48 -7.19 10.35 -3.13
C ILE A 48 -8.30 11.31 -3.53
N ASP A 49 -8.08 12.03 -4.62
CA ASP A 49 -9.06 12.93 -5.23
C ASP A 49 -9.80 12.21 -6.35
N GLU A 50 -11.11 12.43 -6.43
CA GLU A 50 -11.97 11.80 -7.40
C GLU A 50 -12.34 12.78 -8.53
N TYR A 51 -12.21 12.32 -9.78
CA TYR A 51 -12.52 13.06 -11.00
C TYR A 51 -13.44 12.20 -11.88
N GLY A 52 -14.70 12.02 -11.48
CA GLY A 52 -15.61 11.08 -12.10
C GLY A 52 -15.11 9.64 -11.95
N ASN A 53 -14.79 9.01 -13.08
CA ASN A 53 -14.26 7.64 -13.08
C ASN A 53 -12.77 7.56 -12.68
N TYR A 54 -12.04 8.66 -12.74
CA TYR A 54 -10.61 8.71 -12.43
C TYR A 54 -10.37 8.99 -10.95
N LYS A 55 -9.29 8.43 -10.41
CA LYS A 55 -8.82 8.76 -9.06
C LYS A 55 -7.36 9.17 -9.12
N LEU A 56 -7.07 10.36 -8.60
CA LEU A 56 -5.71 10.84 -8.45
C LEU A 56 -5.23 10.56 -7.04
N ILE A 57 -4.30 9.63 -6.93
CA ILE A 57 -3.66 9.24 -5.67
C ILE A 57 -2.39 10.07 -5.53
N THR A 58 -2.26 10.79 -4.42
CA THR A 58 -1.05 11.51 -4.06
C THR A 58 -0.45 10.89 -2.82
N ILE A 59 0.82 10.48 -2.88
CA ILE A 59 1.58 9.99 -1.72
C ILE A 59 2.60 11.05 -1.36
N VAL A 60 2.63 11.45 -0.11
CA VAL A 60 3.55 12.49 0.39
C VAL A 60 4.99 12.13 0.00
N ASP A 61 5.69 13.05 -0.67
CA ASP A 61 7.07 12.93 -1.18
C ASP A 61 7.34 11.78 -2.16
N ASN A 62 6.31 10.97 -2.51
CA ASN A 62 6.50 9.75 -3.31
C ASN A 62 5.64 9.67 -4.58
N GLY A 63 5.12 10.81 -5.02
CA GLY A 63 4.54 10.94 -6.37
C GLY A 63 3.02 10.89 -6.43
N ARG A 64 2.52 11.04 -7.66
CA ARG A 64 1.10 11.07 -7.98
C ARG A 64 0.77 9.97 -8.99
N PHE A 65 -0.39 9.33 -8.81
CA PHE A 65 -0.82 8.19 -9.60
C PHE A 65 -2.26 8.39 -10.06
N LEU A 66 -2.48 8.37 -11.36
CA LEU A 66 -3.82 8.42 -11.94
C LEU A 66 -4.34 6.99 -12.13
N LEU A 67 -5.23 6.57 -11.26
CA LEU A 67 -5.89 5.27 -11.35
C LEU A 67 -7.09 5.37 -12.29
N ILE A 68 -7.11 4.50 -13.30
CA ILE A 68 -8.11 4.47 -14.36
C ILE A 68 -8.79 3.09 -14.36
N PRO A 69 -10.12 3.02 -14.25
CA PRO A 69 -10.85 1.76 -14.34
C PRO A 69 -10.68 1.08 -15.71
N LYS A 70 -10.90 -0.23 -15.74
CA LYS A 70 -10.92 -1.00 -16.99
C LYS A 70 -11.93 -0.41 -17.97
N GLY A 71 -11.48 -0.22 -19.22
CA GLY A 71 -12.34 0.26 -20.30
C GLY A 71 -12.56 1.78 -20.32
N VAL A 72 -12.03 2.51 -19.34
CA VAL A 72 -12.03 3.99 -19.35
C VAL A 72 -10.77 4.46 -20.07
N PRO A 73 -10.88 5.44 -21.01
CA PRO A 73 -9.73 5.92 -21.78
C PRO A 73 -8.73 6.64 -20.89
N VAL A 74 -7.45 6.52 -21.24
CA VAL A 74 -6.39 7.33 -20.63
C VAL A 74 -6.56 8.76 -21.13
N PRO A 75 -6.61 9.77 -20.24
CA PRO A 75 -6.69 11.16 -20.66
C PRO A 75 -5.47 11.57 -21.49
N ALA A 76 -5.67 12.44 -22.48
CA ALA A 76 -4.57 13.15 -23.13
C ALA A 76 -3.91 14.10 -22.13
N ASP A 77 -2.69 14.52 -22.41
CA ASP A 77 -1.94 15.55 -21.65
C ASP A 77 -1.80 15.26 -20.14
N VAL A 78 -1.73 13.97 -19.74
CA VAL A 78 -1.36 13.61 -18.37
C VAL A 78 0.04 14.15 -18.08
N PRO A 79 0.24 14.91 -16.98
CA PRO A 79 1.55 15.46 -16.63
C PRO A 79 2.61 14.36 -16.45
N GLU A 80 3.86 14.66 -16.78
CA GLU A 80 4.98 13.70 -16.69
C GLU A 80 5.23 13.19 -15.24
N ASP A 81 4.88 14.00 -14.24
CA ASP A 81 4.99 13.65 -12.83
C ASP A 81 3.80 12.82 -12.31
N VAL A 82 2.84 12.45 -13.18
CA VAL A 82 1.70 11.61 -12.86
C VAL A 82 1.85 10.26 -13.53
N THR A 83 2.01 9.22 -12.74
CA THR A 83 2.08 7.83 -13.21
C THR A 83 0.67 7.29 -13.48
N VAL A 84 0.44 6.79 -14.70
CA VAL A 84 -0.85 6.18 -15.07
C VAL A 84 -0.90 4.73 -14.61
N LEU A 85 -1.94 4.37 -13.85
CA LEU A 85 -2.27 3.02 -13.43
C LEU A 85 -3.63 2.61 -14.01
N GLN A 86 -3.63 1.70 -14.98
CA GLN A 86 -4.87 1.17 -15.59
C GLN A 86 -5.28 -0.13 -14.92
N GLN A 87 -6.49 -0.19 -14.39
CA GLN A 87 -7.03 -1.43 -13.82
C GLN A 87 -7.43 -2.44 -14.90
N PRO A 88 -7.41 -3.76 -14.62
CA PRO A 88 -7.00 -4.36 -13.35
C PRO A 88 -5.48 -4.35 -13.17
N LEU A 89 -5.01 -4.08 -11.96
CA LEU A 89 -3.61 -4.22 -11.58
C LEU A 89 -3.38 -5.66 -11.13
N ASN A 90 -2.72 -6.45 -11.96
CA ASN A 90 -2.42 -7.86 -11.69
C ASN A 90 -0.91 -8.11 -11.77
N HIS A 91 -0.46 -9.28 -11.30
CA HIS A 91 0.94 -9.69 -11.25
C HIS A 91 1.83 -8.68 -10.53
N VAL A 92 1.26 -8.07 -9.48
CA VAL A 92 1.94 -7.03 -8.70
C VAL A 92 3.13 -7.62 -7.95
N TYR A 93 4.25 -6.91 -7.96
CA TYR A 93 5.39 -7.16 -7.09
C TYR A 93 5.23 -6.36 -5.80
N LEU A 94 4.94 -7.05 -4.70
CA LEU A 94 4.79 -6.45 -3.38
C LEU A 94 6.08 -6.62 -2.58
N VAL A 95 6.78 -5.51 -2.40
CA VAL A 95 8.01 -5.44 -1.60
C VAL A 95 7.71 -5.09 -0.16
N SER A 96 6.74 -4.20 0.06
CA SER A 96 6.37 -3.77 1.41
C SER A 96 5.62 -4.88 2.17
N SER A 97 6.30 -5.51 3.12
CA SER A 97 5.70 -6.52 3.99
C SER A 97 4.64 -5.93 4.94
N ALA A 98 4.79 -4.65 5.29
CA ALA A 98 3.88 -3.98 6.23
C ALA A 98 2.43 -3.89 5.72
N VAL A 99 2.23 -3.90 4.40
CA VAL A 99 0.90 -3.78 3.79
C VAL A 99 0.32 -5.08 3.27
N MET A 100 1.06 -6.20 3.36
CA MET A 100 0.58 -7.50 2.91
C MET A 100 -0.72 -7.91 3.63
N ASP A 101 -0.78 -7.77 4.96
CA ASP A 101 -1.99 -8.11 5.71
C ASP A 101 -3.17 -7.22 5.30
N LEU A 102 -2.95 -5.92 5.08
CA LEU A 102 -4.00 -5.01 4.61
C LEU A 102 -4.57 -5.48 3.26
N ILE A 103 -3.71 -5.89 2.33
CA ILE A 103 -4.14 -6.42 1.03
C ILE A 103 -4.92 -7.73 1.20
N CYS A 104 -4.46 -8.64 2.06
CA CYS A 104 -5.16 -9.88 2.39
C CYS A 104 -6.56 -9.61 2.95
N GLN A 105 -6.68 -8.65 3.87
CA GLN A 105 -7.97 -8.30 4.51
C GLN A 105 -8.98 -7.69 3.52
N THR A 106 -8.53 -7.11 2.41
CA THR A 106 -9.43 -6.67 1.33
C THR A 106 -9.89 -7.81 0.41
N GLY A 107 -9.24 -8.96 0.47
CA GLY A 107 -9.39 -10.03 -0.53
C GLY A 107 -8.62 -9.72 -1.82
N GLY A 108 -7.64 -8.82 -1.78
CA GLY A 108 -6.83 -8.37 -2.93
C GLY A 108 -5.59 -9.22 -3.20
N LEU A 109 -5.30 -10.26 -2.40
CA LEU A 109 -4.05 -11.04 -2.53
C LEU A 109 -3.88 -11.66 -3.93
N SER A 110 -4.97 -12.04 -4.60
CA SER A 110 -4.92 -12.60 -5.96
C SER A 110 -4.35 -11.66 -7.02
N HIS A 111 -4.23 -10.38 -6.74
CA HIS A 111 -3.57 -9.40 -7.62
C HIS A 111 -2.05 -9.39 -7.45
N VAL A 112 -1.54 -9.92 -6.34
CA VAL A 112 -0.11 -9.95 -6.01
C VAL A 112 0.45 -11.30 -6.42
N ALA A 113 1.40 -11.31 -7.36
CA ALA A 113 2.05 -12.53 -7.85
C ALA A 113 3.49 -12.67 -7.35
N TYR A 114 4.11 -11.58 -6.93
CA TYR A 114 5.53 -11.56 -6.54
C TYR A 114 5.72 -10.87 -5.19
N THR A 115 6.67 -11.40 -4.42
CA THR A 115 7.04 -10.85 -3.10
C THR A 115 8.55 -10.75 -2.94
N ALA A 116 8.99 -9.83 -2.08
CA ALA A 116 10.40 -9.65 -1.73
C ALA A 116 10.84 -10.46 -0.50
N LEU A 117 9.95 -11.22 0.11
CA LEU A 117 10.24 -12.09 1.24
C LEU A 117 10.05 -13.56 0.88
N LYS A 118 10.91 -14.41 1.44
CA LYS A 118 10.76 -15.86 1.37
C LYS A 118 9.68 -16.33 2.37
N GLU A 119 9.22 -17.56 2.22
CA GLU A 119 8.17 -18.16 3.04
C GLU A 119 8.48 -18.05 4.54
N ASP A 120 9.70 -18.40 4.94
CA ASP A 120 10.12 -18.41 6.35
C ASP A 120 10.17 -17.03 6.98
N ASP A 121 10.26 -15.97 6.16
CA ASP A 121 10.31 -14.57 6.62
C ASP A 121 8.90 -13.96 6.81
N TRP A 122 7.84 -14.68 6.43
CA TRP A 122 6.48 -14.20 6.57
C TRP A 122 5.83 -14.61 7.89
N TYR A 123 5.11 -13.67 8.50
CA TYR A 123 4.20 -13.90 9.63
C TYR A 123 2.73 -13.88 9.22
N VAL A 124 2.41 -13.41 8.01
CA VAL A 124 1.05 -13.41 7.45
C VAL A 124 0.77 -14.79 6.85
N GLN A 125 -0.17 -15.53 7.45
CA GLN A 125 -0.44 -16.93 7.05
C GLN A 125 -0.90 -17.03 5.59
N GLN A 126 -1.76 -16.11 5.13
CA GLN A 126 -2.22 -16.10 3.74
C GLN A 126 -1.07 -15.95 2.73
N ALA A 127 -0.01 -15.19 3.09
CA ALA A 127 1.18 -15.08 2.24
C ALA A 127 1.98 -16.39 2.19
N LYS A 128 2.12 -17.08 3.33
CA LYS A 128 2.76 -18.41 3.39
C LYS A 128 1.99 -19.43 2.54
N ASP A 129 0.68 -19.48 2.71
CA ASP A 129 -0.19 -20.40 1.96
C ASP A 129 -0.09 -20.14 0.45
N ALA A 130 -0.07 -18.88 0.03
CA ALA A 130 0.08 -18.47 -1.36
C ALA A 130 1.47 -18.81 -1.95
N ILE A 131 2.53 -18.77 -1.14
CA ILE A 131 3.86 -19.22 -1.56
C ILE A 131 3.86 -20.75 -1.69
N ALA A 132 3.27 -21.46 -0.74
CA ALA A 132 3.22 -22.92 -0.74
C ALA A 132 2.43 -23.49 -1.93
N ASP A 133 1.36 -22.80 -2.37
CA ASP A 133 0.57 -23.21 -3.54
C ASP A 133 1.11 -22.65 -4.87
N GLY A 134 2.14 -21.79 -4.83
CA GLY A 134 2.79 -21.22 -6.00
C GLY A 134 2.08 -20.00 -6.61
N SER A 135 1.02 -19.49 -6.00
CA SER A 135 0.33 -18.29 -6.47
C SER A 135 1.06 -16.99 -6.12
N LEU A 136 1.96 -17.04 -5.13
CA LEU A 136 2.86 -15.96 -4.74
C LEU A 136 4.31 -16.44 -4.82
N VAL A 137 5.16 -15.76 -5.58
CA VAL A 137 6.53 -16.20 -5.87
C VAL A 137 7.54 -15.18 -5.35
N TYR A 138 8.60 -15.67 -4.69
CA TYR A 138 9.71 -14.81 -4.32
C TYR A 138 10.47 -14.35 -5.56
N ALA A 139 10.57 -13.04 -5.76
CA ALA A 139 11.22 -12.42 -6.93
C ALA A 139 12.34 -11.45 -6.52
N GLY A 140 13.15 -11.86 -5.55
CA GLY A 140 14.27 -11.05 -5.06
C GLY A 140 13.85 -10.04 -3.99
N LYS A 141 14.81 -9.55 -3.22
CA LYS A 141 14.59 -8.55 -2.16
C LYS A 141 14.54 -7.13 -2.73
N TYR A 142 14.06 -6.16 -1.94
CA TYR A 142 13.90 -4.76 -2.33
C TYR A 142 15.17 -4.13 -2.97
N SER A 143 16.37 -4.54 -2.55
CA SER A 143 17.63 -4.02 -3.08
C SER A 143 18.22 -4.81 -4.25
N ALA A 144 17.60 -5.93 -4.62
CA ALA A 144 18.03 -6.82 -5.69
C ALA A 144 16.86 -7.66 -6.22
N PRO A 145 15.88 -7.03 -6.92
CA PRO A 145 14.80 -7.74 -7.56
C PRO A 145 15.29 -8.66 -8.68
N ASP A 146 14.58 -9.75 -8.92
CA ASP A 146 14.76 -10.57 -10.11
C ASP A 146 13.98 -9.96 -11.29
N TYR A 147 14.61 -9.02 -11.97
CA TYR A 147 13.98 -8.28 -13.07
C TYR A 147 13.52 -9.19 -14.22
N GLU A 148 14.26 -10.25 -14.51
CA GLU A 148 13.92 -11.19 -15.57
C GLU A 148 12.63 -11.95 -15.22
N GLN A 149 12.54 -12.48 -14.00
CA GLN A 149 11.36 -13.16 -13.50
C GLN A 149 10.12 -12.24 -13.49
N LEU A 150 10.28 -10.99 -13.05
CA LEU A 150 9.20 -10.01 -13.03
C LEU A 150 8.67 -9.72 -14.44
N LEU A 151 9.58 -9.52 -15.42
CA LEU A 151 9.21 -9.23 -16.81
C LEU A 151 8.55 -10.43 -17.48
N GLN A 152 9.13 -11.62 -17.34
CA GLN A 152 8.58 -12.85 -17.93
C GLN A 152 7.20 -13.17 -17.36
N GLY A 153 6.95 -12.84 -16.11
CA GLY A 153 5.67 -13.05 -15.46
C GLY A 153 4.66 -11.94 -15.66
N GLY A 154 4.98 -10.92 -16.47
CA GLY A 154 4.04 -9.83 -16.81
C GLY A 154 3.80 -8.84 -15.70
N CYS A 155 4.75 -8.66 -14.77
CA CYS A 155 4.68 -7.63 -13.76
C CYS A 155 4.74 -6.24 -14.41
N THR A 156 3.78 -5.37 -14.10
CA THR A 156 3.73 -3.98 -14.59
C THR A 156 3.59 -2.95 -13.47
N PHE A 157 3.48 -3.42 -12.23
CA PHE A 157 3.31 -2.56 -11.07
C PHE A 157 4.00 -3.16 -9.83
N ALA A 158 4.75 -2.33 -9.14
CA ALA A 158 5.43 -2.68 -7.90
C ALA A 158 4.98 -1.74 -6.77
N ILE A 159 4.79 -2.31 -5.58
CA ILE A 159 4.52 -1.57 -4.35
C ILE A 159 5.75 -1.74 -3.45
N GLU A 160 6.55 -0.70 -3.40
CA GLU A 160 7.79 -0.61 -2.63
C GLU A 160 7.54 0.00 -1.25
N ASN A 161 8.45 -0.27 -0.33
CA ASN A 161 8.54 0.47 0.92
C ASN A 161 9.62 1.57 0.81
N THR A 162 9.69 2.44 1.82
CA THR A 162 10.63 3.56 1.82
C THR A 162 12.11 3.16 1.87
N MET A 163 12.44 1.88 2.12
CA MET A 163 13.82 1.40 2.06
C MET A 163 14.42 1.48 0.66
N VAL A 164 13.57 1.46 -0.39
CA VAL A 164 14.03 1.64 -1.78
C VAL A 164 14.71 2.98 -2.01
N THR A 165 14.45 3.99 -1.19
CA THR A 165 15.12 5.30 -1.29
C THR A 165 16.62 5.23 -0.98
N HIS A 166 17.09 4.17 -0.33
CA HIS A 166 18.51 3.89 -0.12
C HIS A 166 19.17 3.19 -1.33
N ASN A 167 18.35 2.72 -2.27
CA ASN A 167 18.77 2.07 -3.51
C ASN A 167 17.97 2.65 -4.70
N PRO A 168 18.11 3.96 -4.99
CA PRO A 168 17.28 4.63 -6.01
C PRO A 168 17.40 3.99 -7.39
N GLU A 169 18.57 3.39 -7.69
CA GLU A 169 18.81 2.67 -8.94
C GLU A 169 17.86 1.49 -9.16
N VAL A 170 17.32 0.89 -8.09
CA VAL A 170 16.34 -0.20 -8.19
C VAL A 170 15.02 0.33 -8.73
N LYS A 171 14.54 1.44 -8.16
CA LYS A 171 13.30 2.09 -8.62
C LYS A 171 13.45 2.54 -10.07
N GLU A 172 14.54 3.23 -10.39
CA GLU A 172 14.84 3.68 -11.75
C GLU A 172 14.84 2.50 -12.73
N LYS A 173 15.49 1.39 -12.36
CA LYS A 173 15.56 0.20 -13.21
C LYS A 173 14.20 -0.46 -13.44
N LEU A 174 13.37 -0.56 -12.41
CA LEU A 174 12.00 -1.07 -12.56
C LEU A 174 11.19 -0.18 -13.53
N GLU A 175 11.29 1.14 -13.38
CA GLU A 175 10.59 2.10 -14.23
C GLU A 175 11.09 2.08 -15.68
N GLU A 176 12.41 1.97 -15.92
CA GLU A 176 13.00 1.76 -17.25
C GLU A 176 12.46 0.50 -17.95
N LEU A 177 12.18 -0.54 -17.18
CA LEU A 177 11.60 -1.79 -17.67
C LEU A 177 10.08 -1.74 -17.83
N GLY A 178 9.45 -0.59 -17.61
CA GLY A 178 8.01 -0.37 -17.75
C GLY A 178 7.18 -0.83 -16.54
N ILE A 179 7.83 -1.19 -15.44
CA ILE A 179 7.16 -1.50 -14.17
C ILE A 179 6.96 -0.20 -13.38
N ARG A 180 5.71 0.21 -13.21
CA ARG A 180 5.38 1.41 -12.43
C ARG A 180 5.64 1.14 -10.95
N VAL A 181 6.23 2.11 -10.25
CA VAL A 181 6.63 1.94 -8.85
C VAL A 181 5.87 2.91 -7.96
N MET A 182 5.14 2.38 -7.00
CA MET A 182 4.52 3.14 -5.91
C MET A 182 5.30 2.87 -4.62
N VAL A 183 5.84 3.91 -4.02
CA VAL A 183 6.50 3.80 -2.72
C VAL A 183 5.50 4.18 -1.63
N GLU A 184 5.04 3.20 -0.86
CA GLU A 184 4.08 3.42 0.21
C GLU A 184 4.75 4.05 1.44
N ARG A 185 3.98 4.78 2.24
CA ARG A 185 4.45 5.49 3.43
C ARG A 185 3.66 5.17 4.70
N SER A 186 3.02 4.02 4.76
CA SER A 186 2.24 3.62 5.93
C SER A 186 3.05 3.64 7.22
N SER A 187 4.35 3.37 7.13
CA SER A 187 5.28 3.40 8.26
C SER A 187 5.52 4.81 8.83
N TYR A 188 5.20 5.86 8.08
CA TYR A 188 5.33 7.25 8.52
C TYR A 188 4.05 7.81 9.18
N GLU A 189 2.97 7.04 9.14
CA GLU A 189 1.75 7.40 9.86
C GLU A 189 2.01 7.38 11.37
N LYS A 190 1.71 8.51 12.02
CA LYS A 190 1.89 8.67 13.47
C LYS A 190 0.80 8.00 14.27
N HIS A 191 -0.41 7.95 13.72
CA HIS A 191 -1.55 7.33 14.37
C HIS A 191 -1.68 5.87 13.95
N PRO A 192 -1.87 4.91 14.88
CA PRO A 192 -2.00 3.48 14.52
C PRO A 192 -3.16 3.21 13.55
N LEU A 193 -4.29 3.89 13.73
CA LEU A 193 -5.41 3.80 12.79
C LEU A 193 -5.11 4.48 11.45
N GLY A 194 -4.17 5.42 11.38
CA GLY A 194 -3.67 5.97 10.12
C GLY A 194 -2.96 4.90 9.30
N ARG A 195 -2.11 4.08 9.92
CA ARG A 195 -1.48 2.93 9.26
C ARG A 195 -2.52 1.94 8.73
N LEU A 196 -3.53 1.64 9.54
CA LEU A 196 -4.63 0.77 9.13
C LEU A 196 -5.43 1.38 7.97
N GLU A 197 -5.60 2.69 7.93
CA GLU A 197 -6.43 3.39 6.93
C GLU A 197 -5.86 3.29 5.52
N TRP A 198 -4.58 2.92 5.36
CA TRP A 198 -3.99 2.57 4.07
C TRP A 198 -4.71 1.40 3.37
N ILE A 199 -5.46 0.59 4.11
CA ILE A 199 -6.33 -0.45 3.53
C ILE A 199 -7.28 0.12 2.49
N LYS A 200 -7.75 1.37 2.65
CA LYS A 200 -8.63 2.05 1.68
C LYS A 200 -7.92 2.28 0.35
N LEU A 201 -6.63 2.66 0.37
CA LEU A 201 -5.82 2.79 -0.84
C LEU A 201 -5.73 1.45 -1.58
N PHE A 202 -5.38 0.38 -0.89
CA PHE A 202 -5.25 -0.95 -1.51
C PHE A 202 -6.60 -1.50 -1.97
N GLY A 203 -7.66 -1.25 -1.23
CA GLY A 203 -9.02 -1.55 -1.67
C GLY A 203 -9.38 -0.88 -2.99
N ILE A 204 -9.03 0.39 -3.14
CA ILE A 204 -9.26 1.17 -4.37
C ILE A 204 -8.39 0.64 -5.51
N LEU A 205 -7.10 0.39 -5.28
CA LEU A 205 -6.17 -0.13 -6.30
C LEU A 205 -6.67 -1.46 -6.90
N PHE A 206 -7.21 -2.34 -6.07
CA PHE A 206 -7.61 -3.70 -6.47
C PHE A 206 -9.12 -3.87 -6.67
N GLY A 207 -9.90 -2.78 -6.69
CA GLY A 207 -11.35 -2.85 -6.89
C GLY A 207 -12.09 -3.53 -5.72
N LYS A 208 -11.56 -3.40 -4.51
CA LYS A 208 -12.08 -3.97 -3.25
C LYS A 208 -12.45 -2.89 -2.23
N GLN A 209 -12.88 -1.73 -2.69
CA GLN A 209 -13.13 -0.56 -1.85
C GLN A 209 -14.11 -0.86 -0.71
N GLN A 210 -15.24 -1.53 -1.02
CA GLN A 210 -16.26 -1.83 0.00
C GLN A 210 -15.70 -2.73 1.12
N GLN A 211 -14.93 -3.77 0.75
CA GLN A 211 -14.32 -4.68 1.71
C GLN A 211 -13.31 -3.95 2.62
N ALA A 212 -12.54 -3.04 2.03
CA ALA A 212 -11.56 -2.22 2.75
C ALA A 212 -12.26 -1.28 3.75
N ASP A 213 -13.32 -0.59 3.33
CA ASP A 213 -14.09 0.32 4.17
C ASP A 213 -14.77 -0.44 5.32
N ASP A 214 -15.38 -1.58 5.04
CA ASP A 214 -16.03 -2.42 6.05
C ASP A 214 -15.03 -2.93 7.08
N TYR A 215 -13.87 -3.40 6.63
CA TYR A 215 -12.81 -3.85 7.52
C TYR A 215 -12.29 -2.72 8.40
N PHE A 216 -11.96 -1.58 7.81
CA PHE A 216 -11.49 -0.40 8.54
C PHE A 216 -12.47 0.05 9.60
N ASN A 217 -13.74 0.25 9.22
CA ASN A 217 -14.80 0.68 10.11
C ASN A 217 -15.03 -0.30 11.26
N LYS A 218 -14.94 -1.62 10.99
CA LYS A 218 -15.03 -2.66 12.01
C LYS A 218 -13.90 -2.54 13.02
N GLN A 219 -12.65 -2.31 12.57
CA GLN A 219 -11.51 -2.18 13.49
C GLN A 219 -11.60 -0.89 14.29
N VAL A 220 -11.96 0.24 13.68
CA VAL A 220 -12.17 1.50 14.40
C VAL A 220 -13.21 1.32 15.51
N LYS A 221 -14.34 0.66 15.21
CA LYS A 221 -15.39 0.37 16.21
C LYS A 221 -14.88 -0.49 17.38
N ARG A 222 -13.96 -1.43 17.11
CA ARG A 222 -13.36 -2.28 18.16
C ARG A 222 -12.40 -1.51 19.06
N VAL A 223 -11.64 -0.57 18.49
CA VAL A 223 -10.60 0.19 19.20
C VAL A 223 -11.19 1.39 19.95
N LYS A 224 -12.28 1.97 19.43
CA LYS A 224 -12.93 3.17 20.01
C LYS A 224 -13.17 3.10 21.53
N PRO A 225 -13.75 2.03 22.10
CA PRO A 225 -13.96 1.93 23.56
C PRO A 225 -12.66 1.95 24.37
N ILE A 226 -11.53 1.53 23.76
CA ILE A 226 -10.22 1.58 24.40
C ILE A 226 -9.71 3.03 24.40
N MET A 227 -9.84 3.71 23.26
CA MET A 227 -9.40 5.10 23.10
C MET A 227 -10.18 6.10 23.98
N GLU A 228 -11.42 5.76 24.33
CA GLU A 228 -12.30 6.59 25.18
C GLU A 228 -12.05 6.38 26.68
N LYS A 229 -11.19 5.43 27.06
CA LYS A 229 -10.83 5.21 28.48
C LYS A 229 -9.99 6.37 29.00
N LYS A 230 -10.20 6.68 30.27
CA LYS A 230 -9.35 7.68 30.97
C LYS A 230 -7.92 7.15 31.08
N SER A 231 -6.97 8.06 31.05
CA SER A 231 -5.57 7.73 31.32
C SER A 231 -5.44 7.07 32.68
N THR A 232 -4.61 6.03 32.71
CA THR A 232 -4.24 5.32 33.96
C THR A 232 -3.19 6.08 34.76
N GLY A 233 -2.52 7.08 34.14
CA GLY A 233 -1.37 7.78 34.68
C GLY A 233 -0.09 6.95 34.72
N LYS A 234 -0.14 5.66 34.28
CA LYS A 234 1.01 4.77 34.31
C LYS A 234 2.02 5.11 33.23
N LYS A 235 3.29 5.21 33.63
CA LYS A 235 4.42 5.40 32.72
C LYS A 235 4.82 4.06 32.12
N VAL A 236 5.00 4.03 30.80
CA VAL A 236 5.31 2.83 30.03
C VAL A 236 6.59 3.05 29.24
N ALA A 237 7.60 2.22 29.47
CA ALA A 237 8.80 2.11 28.64
C ALA A 237 8.60 1.02 27.58
N PHE A 238 9.01 1.30 26.36
CA PHE A 238 9.04 0.33 25.25
C PHE A 238 10.42 0.32 24.63
N PHE A 239 11.10 -0.83 24.64
CA PHE A 239 12.50 -0.92 24.23
C PHE A 239 12.87 -2.30 23.69
N ALA A 240 13.98 -2.34 22.96
CA ALA A 240 14.70 -3.55 22.58
C ALA A 240 16.17 -3.41 22.97
N VAL A 241 16.84 -4.53 23.20
CA VAL A 241 18.29 -4.57 23.44
C VAL A 241 18.97 -5.11 22.18
N SER A 242 19.87 -4.33 21.63
CA SER A 242 20.66 -4.73 20.47
C SER A 242 21.81 -5.66 20.89
N SER A 243 22.35 -6.44 19.96
CA SER A 243 23.47 -7.38 20.22
C SER A 243 24.75 -6.69 20.71
N ASP A 244 24.91 -5.41 20.44
CA ASP A 244 26.02 -4.57 20.89
C ASP A 244 25.80 -3.97 22.30
N GLY A 245 24.68 -4.30 22.95
CA GLY A 245 24.32 -3.79 24.27
C GLY A 245 23.65 -2.41 24.28
N THR A 246 23.47 -1.79 23.12
CA THR A 246 22.70 -0.54 23.03
C THR A 246 21.21 -0.80 23.14
N ILE A 247 20.47 0.20 23.64
CA ILE A 247 19.02 0.16 23.75
C ILE A 247 18.40 0.88 22.55
N THR A 248 17.45 0.21 21.89
CA THR A 248 16.62 0.83 20.86
C THR A 248 15.25 1.16 21.47
N VAL A 249 14.87 2.43 21.42
CA VAL A 249 13.59 2.95 21.92
C VAL A 249 12.82 3.64 20.80
N ARG A 250 11.54 3.85 21.00
CA ARG A 250 10.71 4.61 20.06
C ARG A 250 10.89 6.11 20.27
N LYS A 251 10.86 6.87 19.18
CA LYS A 251 10.82 8.33 19.27
C LYS A 251 9.48 8.81 19.84
N PRO A 252 9.45 9.94 20.54
CA PRO A 252 8.20 10.66 20.81
C PRO A 252 7.46 10.88 19.48
N ASN A 253 6.16 10.77 19.48
CA ASN A 253 5.31 10.88 18.28
C ASN A 253 5.42 9.72 17.25
N ASP A 254 6.11 8.63 17.56
CA ASP A 254 5.99 7.40 16.80
C ASP A 254 4.63 6.71 17.07
N TYR A 255 4.21 5.84 16.16
CA TYR A 255 2.92 5.15 16.31
C TYR A 255 2.83 4.25 17.54
N VAL A 256 3.96 3.68 18.02
CA VAL A 256 3.98 2.87 19.24
C VAL A 256 3.76 3.76 20.48
N SER A 257 4.43 4.93 20.55
CA SER A 257 4.18 5.89 21.60
C SER A 257 2.73 6.40 21.57
N ALA A 258 2.16 6.60 20.39
CA ALA A 258 0.74 6.90 20.24
C ALA A 258 -0.17 5.76 20.72
N MET A 259 0.15 4.50 20.44
CA MET A 259 -0.59 3.33 20.93
C MET A 259 -0.60 3.26 22.46
N ILE A 260 0.53 3.54 23.12
CA ILE A 260 0.62 3.61 24.58
C ILE A 260 -0.36 4.66 25.11
N GLY A 261 -0.38 5.85 24.50
CA GLY A 261 -1.32 6.92 24.85
C GLY A 261 -2.78 6.52 24.66
N LEU A 262 -3.10 5.92 23.51
CA LEU A 262 -4.46 5.42 23.21
C LEU A 262 -4.92 4.32 24.17
N ALA A 263 -3.99 3.51 24.69
CA ALA A 263 -4.26 2.51 25.71
C ALA A 263 -4.40 3.09 27.13
N GLY A 264 -4.23 4.42 27.29
CA GLY A 264 -4.34 5.13 28.57
C GLY A 264 -3.04 5.16 29.36
N GLY A 265 -1.89 4.79 28.78
CA GLY A 265 -0.56 4.93 29.37
C GLY A 265 0.08 6.27 29.02
N ILE A 266 1.21 6.54 29.64
CA ILE A 266 2.10 7.67 29.33
C ILE A 266 3.42 7.08 28.85
N TYR A 267 3.82 7.40 27.60
CA TYR A 267 5.13 6.96 27.13
C TYR A 267 6.23 7.67 27.92
N SER A 268 7.09 6.91 28.56
CA SER A 268 8.07 7.42 29.51
C SER A 268 9.09 8.37 28.89
N LEU A 269 9.47 8.13 27.62
CA LEU A 269 10.36 8.99 26.84
C LEU A 269 9.61 10.07 26.01
N GLY A 270 8.35 10.35 26.32
CA GLY A 270 7.52 11.30 25.56
C GLY A 270 8.11 12.72 25.46
N ASN A 271 8.92 13.12 26.41
CA ASN A 271 9.60 14.42 26.45
C ASN A 271 11.09 14.33 26.07
N TYR A 272 11.57 13.16 25.68
CA TYR A 272 12.98 13.00 25.27
C TYR A 272 13.23 13.69 23.94
N THR A 273 14.26 14.51 23.88
CA THR A 273 14.65 15.19 22.64
C THR A 273 15.73 14.37 21.96
N ASP A 274 15.42 13.81 20.79
CA ASP A 274 16.40 13.17 19.94
C ASP A 274 17.29 14.24 19.29
N GLU A 275 18.60 14.15 19.53
CA GLU A 275 19.59 15.03 18.91
C GLU A 275 19.77 14.71 17.42
N GLU A 276 19.49 13.46 17.01
CA GLU A 276 19.54 13.03 15.62
C GLU A 276 18.25 13.38 14.89
N LYS A 277 18.27 14.44 14.12
CA LYS A 277 17.17 14.83 13.24
C LYS A 277 17.08 13.92 12.01
N ASN A 278 16.82 12.65 12.21
CA ASN A 278 16.59 11.69 11.12
C ASN A 278 15.12 11.27 11.05
N ALA A 279 14.70 10.69 9.92
CA ALA A 279 13.33 10.24 9.67
C ALA A 279 12.99 8.88 10.32
N LEU A 280 13.90 8.28 11.09
CA LEU A 280 13.67 6.99 11.73
C LEU A 280 12.65 7.11 12.86
N SER A 281 11.86 6.05 13.06
CA SER A 281 10.88 5.94 14.14
C SER A 281 11.49 5.54 15.48
N THR A 282 12.76 5.15 15.47
CA THR A 282 13.53 4.70 16.62
C THR A 282 14.78 5.54 16.83
N MET A 283 15.31 5.50 18.04
CA MET A 283 16.60 6.06 18.39
C MET A 283 17.38 5.07 19.26
N LYS A 284 18.68 5.18 19.24
CA LYS A 284 19.57 4.39 20.09
C LYS A 284 20.02 5.21 21.30
N MET A 285 20.13 4.55 22.45
CA MET A 285 20.71 5.14 23.66
C MET A 285 21.61 4.12 24.36
N GLN A 286 22.51 4.63 25.18
CA GLN A 286 23.33 3.78 26.04
C GLN A 286 22.45 3.20 27.17
N MET A 287 22.87 2.05 27.70
CA MET A 287 22.13 1.38 28.78
C MET A 287 21.98 2.28 30.02
N GLU A 288 23.01 3.01 30.36
CA GLU A 288 23.05 3.93 31.50
C GLU A 288 22.06 5.08 31.33
N ASP A 289 21.99 5.65 30.13
CA ASP A 289 21.06 6.74 29.80
C ASP A 289 19.61 6.24 29.86
N PHE A 290 19.36 5.06 29.29
CA PHE A 290 18.06 4.43 29.34
C PHE A 290 17.63 4.15 30.79
N TYR A 291 18.52 3.53 31.58
CA TYR A 291 18.21 3.23 32.96
C TYR A 291 17.90 4.50 33.78
N SER A 292 18.66 5.56 33.57
CA SER A 292 18.43 6.84 34.23
C SER A 292 17.12 7.51 33.80
N ALA A 293 16.74 7.39 32.53
CA ALA A 293 15.50 7.96 32.00
C ALA A 293 14.24 7.17 32.40
N GLU A 294 14.37 5.84 32.57
CA GLU A 294 13.24 4.92 32.72
C GLU A 294 13.04 4.38 34.15
N ILE A 295 13.84 4.86 35.12
CA ILE A 295 13.78 4.36 36.51
C ILE A 295 12.40 4.50 37.15
N ASP A 296 11.57 5.43 36.66
CA ASP A 296 10.21 5.70 37.13
C ASP A 296 9.12 5.00 36.31
N ALA A 297 9.46 4.13 35.37
CA ALA A 297 8.45 3.45 34.56
C ALA A 297 7.68 2.43 35.41
N ASP A 298 6.34 2.48 35.34
CA ASP A 298 5.45 1.51 35.99
C ASP A 298 5.37 0.19 35.21
N VAL A 299 5.57 0.25 33.88
CA VAL A 299 5.47 -0.90 32.98
C VAL A 299 6.65 -0.87 32.01
N LEU A 300 7.33 -2.01 31.90
CA LEU A 300 8.41 -2.24 30.96
C LEU A 300 7.95 -3.21 29.87
N ILE A 301 7.99 -2.81 28.62
CA ILE A 301 7.68 -3.65 27.45
C ILE A 301 8.97 -3.90 26.68
N TYR A 302 9.46 -5.12 26.77
CA TYR A 302 10.61 -5.57 26.01
C TYR A 302 10.16 -6.15 24.66
N ASN A 303 10.71 -5.61 23.57
CA ASN A 303 10.47 -6.05 22.21
C ASN A 303 11.72 -6.81 21.73
N GLY A 304 11.80 -8.10 22.03
CA GLY A 304 12.91 -8.99 21.69
C GLY A 304 12.58 -9.96 20.56
#